data_f7e570f7970d25fed39a2b4f5449c38f
#
_entry.id   f7e570f7970d25fed39a2b4f5449c38f
#
_cell.length_a   1.000
_cell.length_b   1.000
_cell.length_c   1.000
_cell.angle_alpha   90.00
_cell.angle_beta   90.00
_cell.angle_gamma   90.00
#
_symmetry.space_group_name_H-M   'P 1'
#
loop_
_entity.id
_entity.type
_entity.pdbx_description
1 polymer ?
#
loop_
_entity_poly.entity_id
_entity_poly.type
_entity_poly.pdbx_seq_one_letter_code
_entity_poly.pdbx_strand_id
1 'polypeptide(L)'
;MVFACACAPAPAAASSLPVVAGAALASPADQYLTSRQVLPQAARLRTAEDFRATVRRGVRCGRPTLVLHMARTDNPPSRAGFVVSKAVGGAVRRNRVKRQLRHLISARLASSP
;
A
#
# COMPACT_ATOMS: atom_id res chain seq x y z
N MET A 1 -7.17 -3.10 -15.05
CA MET A 1 -6.24 -3.08 -13.90
C MET A 1 -7.05 -2.72 -12.67
N VAL A 2 -7.02 -3.54 -11.67
CA VAL A 2 -7.76 -3.31 -10.43
C VAL A 2 -6.75 -3.06 -9.32
N PHE A 3 -6.95 -1.98 -8.61
CA PHE A 3 -6.16 -1.59 -7.46
C PHE A 3 -7.05 -1.59 -6.22
N ALA A 4 -6.67 -2.31 -5.20
CA ALA A 4 -7.37 -2.35 -3.93
C ALA A 4 -6.48 -1.78 -2.83
N CYS A 5 -6.92 -0.73 -2.18
CA CYS A 5 -6.25 -0.14 -1.04
C CYS A 5 -7.19 -0.18 0.17
N ALA A 6 -6.72 -0.77 1.23
CA ALA A 6 -7.37 -0.71 2.53
C ALA A 6 -6.59 0.29 3.40
N CYS A 7 -7.23 1.40 3.73
CA CYS A 7 -6.64 2.46 4.54
C CYS A 7 -7.20 2.37 5.97
N ALA A 8 -6.33 2.33 6.95
CA ALA A 8 -6.73 2.42 8.35
C ALA A 8 -7.08 3.88 8.70
N PRO A 9 -8.11 4.13 9.51
CA PRO A 9 -8.33 5.45 10.07
C PRO A 9 -7.15 5.82 10.97
N ALA A 10 -6.74 7.08 10.92
CA ALA A 10 -5.72 7.59 11.81
C ALA A 10 -6.16 7.34 13.27
N PRO A 11 -5.31 6.77 14.13
CA PRO A 11 -5.64 6.71 15.54
C PRO A 11 -5.77 8.13 16.05
N ALA A 12 -6.91 8.43 16.67
CA ALA A 12 -7.08 9.66 17.41
C ALA A 12 -5.91 9.78 18.40
N ALA A 13 -5.25 10.93 18.40
CA ALA A 13 -4.04 11.19 19.14
C ALA A 13 -4.16 10.72 20.59
N ALA A 14 -3.57 9.60 20.90
CA ALA A 14 -3.17 9.27 22.25
C ALA A 14 -1.81 9.93 22.45
N SER A 15 -1.80 11.07 23.11
CA SER A 15 -0.62 11.71 23.63
C SER A 15 -0.05 10.84 24.75
N SER A 16 0.83 9.97 24.40
CA SER A 16 1.81 9.42 25.31
C SER A 16 3.04 9.14 24.48
N LEU A 17 3.96 10.06 24.55
CA LEU A 17 5.32 9.91 24.07
C LEU A 17 5.97 8.81 24.90
N PRO A 18 6.31 7.66 24.34
CA PRO A 18 7.33 6.87 24.95
C PRO A 18 8.65 7.58 24.67
N VAL A 19 9.24 8.11 25.70
CA VAL A 19 10.64 8.48 25.69
C VAL A 19 11.42 7.20 25.55
N VAL A 20 11.74 6.84 24.32
CA VAL A 20 12.72 5.79 24.06
C VAL A 20 14.09 6.46 24.11
N ALA A 21 14.67 6.46 25.29
CA ALA A 21 16.09 6.63 25.45
C ALA A 21 16.76 5.36 24.92
N GLY A 22 17.51 5.50 23.84
CA GLY A 22 18.20 4.38 23.20
C GLY A 22 18.35 4.60 21.70
N ALA A 23 18.82 5.78 21.35
CA ALA A 23 19.07 6.14 20.00
C ALA A 23 20.36 5.50 19.48
N ALA A 24 20.24 4.50 18.66
CA ALA A 24 21.18 4.39 17.57
C ALA A 24 20.87 5.56 16.63
N LEU A 25 21.83 6.44 16.43
CA LEU A 25 21.82 7.54 15.47
C LEU A 25 21.78 6.99 14.05
N ALA A 26 20.63 6.51 13.63
CA ALA A 26 20.32 6.34 12.23
C ALA A 26 19.90 7.72 11.71
N SER A 27 20.77 8.37 11.00
CA SER A 27 20.52 9.64 10.33
C SER A 27 19.26 9.53 9.48
N PRO A 28 18.34 10.47 9.48
CA PRO A 28 17.14 10.42 8.62
C PRO A 28 17.48 10.27 7.13
N ALA A 29 18.68 10.65 6.73
CA ALA A 29 19.19 10.43 5.38
C ALA A 29 19.40 8.95 5.06
N ASP A 30 19.74 8.12 6.03
CA ASP A 30 19.95 6.67 5.83
C ASP A 30 18.65 5.92 5.62
N GLN A 31 17.55 6.43 6.17
CA GLN A 31 16.22 5.87 5.96
C GLN A 31 15.74 6.07 4.52
N TYR A 32 16.18 7.12 3.84
CA TYR A 32 15.83 7.37 2.44
C TYR A 32 16.66 6.51 1.47
N LEU A 33 17.86 6.11 1.83
CA LEU A 33 18.71 5.26 1.00
C LEU A 33 18.36 3.77 1.12
N THR A 34 17.83 3.36 2.27
CA THR A 34 17.30 2.00 2.48
C THR A 34 15.91 1.82 1.87
N SER A 35 15.26 2.91 1.47
CA SER A 35 13.90 2.93 0.89
C SER A 35 13.85 2.57 -0.59
N ARG A 36 14.71 1.72 -1.09
CA ARG A 36 14.35 0.85 -2.20
C ARG A 36 13.27 -0.17 -1.77
N GLN A 37 12.53 0.19 -0.76
CA GLN A 37 11.46 -0.65 -0.22
C GLN A 37 10.28 -0.65 -1.18
N VAL A 38 10.38 -1.57 -2.10
CA VAL A 38 9.24 -2.26 -2.65
C VAL A 38 8.30 -2.53 -1.49
N LEU A 39 7.09 -2.03 -1.56
CA LEU A 39 6.03 -2.18 -0.56
C LEU A 39 6.24 -3.38 0.37
N PRO A 40 6.40 -3.19 1.70
CA PRO A 40 6.70 -4.27 2.64
C PRO A 40 5.64 -5.37 2.58
N GLN A 41 5.99 -6.58 2.92
CA GLN A 41 5.06 -7.72 2.82
C GLN A 41 3.79 -7.52 3.66
N ALA A 42 3.92 -6.89 4.83
CA ALA A 42 2.81 -6.56 5.71
C ALA A 42 1.79 -5.59 5.07
N ALA A 43 2.26 -4.69 4.20
CA ALA A 43 1.42 -3.73 3.50
C ALA A 43 0.89 -4.27 2.15
N ARG A 44 1.00 -5.57 1.89
CA ARG A 44 0.46 -6.19 0.68
C ARG A 44 -0.81 -6.97 0.98
N LEU A 45 -1.85 -6.74 0.17
CA LEU A 45 -3.00 -7.63 0.11
C LEU A 45 -2.59 -8.93 -0.57
N ARG A 46 -2.68 -10.05 0.13
CA ARG A 46 -2.27 -11.37 -0.37
C ARG A 46 -3.42 -12.36 -0.47
N THR A 47 -4.41 -12.24 0.40
CA THR A 47 -5.53 -13.16 0.44
C THR A 47 -6.61 -12.78 -0.57
N ALA A 48 -7.22 -13.78 -1.19
CA ALA A 48 -8.32 -13.57 -2.11
C ALA A 48 -9.54 -12.96 -1.41
N GLU A 49 -9.71 -13.25 -0.13
CA GLU A 49 -10.79 -12.73 0.70
C GLU A 49 -10.66 -11.23 0.93
N ASP A 50 -9.45 -10.73 1.27
CA ASP A 50 -9.19 -9.31 1.43
C ASP A 50 -9.47 -8.53 0.15
N PHE A 51 -9.08 -9.10 -1.01
CA PHE A 51 -9.40 -8.52 -2.30
C PHE A 51 -10.91 -8.45 -2.55
N ARG A 52 -11.63 -9.54 -2.30
CA ARG A 52 -13.08 -9.58 -2.48
C ARG A 52 -13.79 -8.62 -1.53
N ALA A 53 -13.37 -8.56 -0.28
CA ALA A 53 -13.91 -7.64 0.71
C ALA A 53 -13.71 -6.18 0.27
N THR A 54 -12.50 -5.84 -0.19
CA THR A 54 -12.18 -4.49 -0.67
C THR A 54 -12.98 -4.12 -1.92
N VAL A 55 -13.16 -5.05 -2.84
CA VAL A 55 -13.96 -4.82 -4.06
C VAL A 55 -15.45 -4.67 -3.76
N ARG A 56 -15.98 -5.42 -2.78
CA ARG A 56 -17.40 -5.38 -2.43
C ARG A 56 -17.79 -4.17 -1.57
N ARG A 57 -16.94 -3.82 -0.60
CA ARG A 57 -17.22 -2.78 0.39
C ARG A 57 -16.57 -1.44 0.06
N GLY A 58 -15.59 -1.45 -0.84
CA GLY A 58 -14.79 -0.28 -1.19
C GLY A 58 -15.50 0.67 -2.14
N VAL A 59 -15.14 1.93 -2.02
CA VAL A 59 -15.48 2.95 -3.01
C VAL A 59 -14.71 2.65 -4.29
N ARG A 60 -15.43 2.66 -5.42
CA ARG A 60 -14.85 2.42 -6.73
C ARG A 60 -14.61 3.74 -7.45
N CYS A 61 -13.39 3.97 -7.89
CA CYS A 61 -13.03 5.06 -8.79
C CYS A 61 -12.48 4.47 -10.09
N GLY A 62 -13.17 4.71 -11.20
CA GLY A 62 -12.77 4.20 -12.51
C GLY A 62 -12.08 5.28 -13.35
N ARG A 63 -10.99 4.91 -13.99
CA ARG A 63 -10.33 5.64 -15.06
C ARG A 63 -10.22 4.72 -16.28
N PRO A 64 -10.02 5.23 -17.50
CA PRO A 64 -9.98 4.41 -18.71
C PRO A 64 -8.98 3.24 -18.64
N THR A 65 -7.88 3.42 -17.96
CA THR A 65 -6.79 2.44 -17.85
C THR A 65 -6.70 1.74 -16.49
N LEU A 66 -7.39 2.25 -15.46
CA LEU A 66 -7.23 1.81 -14.08
C LEU A 66 -8.54 1.90 -13.32
N VAL A 67 -8.85 0.88 -12.56
CA VAL A 67 -9.93 0.91 -11.58
C VAL A 67 -9.34 0.80 -10.18
N LEU A 68 -9.65 1.78 -9.35
CA LEU A 68 -9.25 1.83 -7.95
C LEU A 68 -10.44 1.42 -7.07
N HIS A 69 -10.21 0.46 -6.20
CA HIS A 69 -11.13 0.13 -5.11
C HIS A 69 -10.47 0.50 -3.80
N MET A 70 -11.14 1.28 -2.98
CA MET A 70 -10.64 1.73 -1.68
C MET A 70 -11.66 1.39 -0.59
N ALA A 71 -11.25 0.58 0.35
CA ALA A 71 -12.05 0.24 1.52
C ALA A 71 -11.33 0.72 2.79
N ARG A 72 -12.10 1.22 3.74
CA ARG A 72 -11.60 1.48 5.08
C ARG A 72 -11.48 0.18 5.84
N THR A 73 -10.40 0.04 6.58
CA THR A 73 -10.20 -1.07 7.51
C THR A 73 -9.72 -0.51 8.85
N ASP A 74 -10.20 -1.11 9.91
CA ASP A 74 -9.84 -0.71 11.28
C ASP A 74 -8.50 -1.30 11.73
N ASN A 75 -7.93 -2.20 10.92
CA ASN A 75 -6.64 -2.82 11.21
C ASN A 75 -5.49 -2.12 10.49
N PRO A 76 -4.59 -1.45 11.21
CA PRO A 76 -3.32 -1.01 10.65
C PRO A 76 -2.42 -2.25 10.35
N PRO A 77 -1.49 -2.19 9.40
CA PRO A 77 -1.18 -1.09 8.49
C PRO A 77 -2.08 -1.05 7.23
N SER A 78 -2.07 0.10 6.56
CA SER A 78 -2.72 0.22 5.24
C SER A 78 -2.11 -0.77 4.26
N ARG A 79 -2.96 -1.52 3.54
CA ARG A 79 -2.53 -2.56 2.61
C ARG A 79 -2.93 -2.23 1.19
N ALA A 80 -2.07 -2.56 0.23
CA ALA A 80 -2.35 -2.38 -1.18
C ALA A 80 -2.16 -3.67 -1.96
N GLY A 81 -3.07 -3.92 -2.89
CA GLY A 81 -3.02 -5.07 -3.79
C GLY A 81 -3.19 -4.66 -5.25
N PHE A 82 -2.57 -5.40 -6.15
CA PHE A 82 -2.57 -5.09 -7.56
C PHE A 82 -3.00 -6.30 -8.38
N VAL A 83 -4.02 -6.11 -9.19
CA VAL A 83 -4.45 -7.09 -10.19
C VAL A 83 -4.24 -6.49 -11.57
N VAL A 84 -3.44 -7.15 -12.39
CA VAL A 84 -3.16 -6.72 -13.75
C VAL A 84 -3.77 -7.74 -14.72
N SER A 85 -4.67 -7.25 -15.58
CA SER A 85 -5.35 -8.05 -16.57
C SER A 85 -4.39 -8.65 -17.62
N LYS A 86 -4.77 -9.78 -18.20
CA LYS A 86 -4.08 -10.40 -19.33
C LYS A 86 -4.03 -9.50 -20.57
N ALA A 87 -4.99 -8.57 -20.70
CA ALA A 87 -5.03 -7.60 -21.81
C ALA A 87 -3.80 -6.67 -21.88
N VAL A 88 -3.08 -6.49 -20.77
CA VAL A 88 -1.85 -5.68 -20.73
C VAL A 88 -0.68 -6.38 -21.44
N GLY A 89 -0.74 -7.70 -21.58
CA GLY A 89 0.27 -8.49 -22.25
C GLY A 89 0.76 -9.70 -21.48
N GLY A 90 1.91 -10.23 -21.88
CA GLY A 90 2.53 -11.41 -21.27
C GLY A 90 2.90 -11.23 -19.80
N ALA A 91 3.28 -12.34 -19.17
CA ALA A 91 3.61 -12.38 -17.74
C ALA A 91 4.70 -11.37 -17.35
N VAL A 92 5.73 -11.22 -18.18
CA VAL A 92 6.85 -10.30 -17.95
C VAL A 92 6.36 -8.85 -17.88
N ARG A 93 5.53 -8.42 -18.85
CA ARG A 93 4.95 -7.07 -18.87
C ARG A 93 4.07 -6.83 -17.64
N ARG A 94 3.22 -7.77 -17.28
CA ARG A 94 2.36 -7.67 -16.10
C ARG A 94 3.16 -7.53 -14.82
N ASN A 95 4.25 -8.30 -14.68
CA ASN A 95 5.12 -8.21 -13.51
C ASN A 95 5.86 -6.86 -13.44
N ARG A 96 6.30 -6.34 -14.58
CA ARG A 96 6.93 -5.01 -14.68
C ARG A 96 5.96 -3.91 -14.22
N VAL A 97 4.74 -3.92 -14.70
CA VAL A 97 3.69 -2.97 -14.31
C VAL A 97 3.39 -3.07 -12.81
N LYS A 98 3.21 -4.29 -12.27
CA LYS A 98 3.02 -4.49 -10.83
C LYS A 98 4.18 -3.91 -10.01
N ARG A 99 5.40 -4.07 -10.48
CA ARG A 99 6.59 -3.55 -9.81
C ARG A 99 6.59 -2.02 -9.78
N GLN A 100 6.29 -1.38 -10.91
CA GLN A 100 6.18 0.08 -11.00
C GLN A 100 5.09 0.62 -10.07
N LEU A 101 3.90 0.00 -10.07
CA LEU A 101 2.80 0.39 -9.21
C LEU A 101 3.15 0.26 -7.72
N ARG A 102 3.90 -0.76 -7.33
CA ARG A 102 4.37 -0.91 -5.94
C ARG A 102 5.28 0.24 -5.51
N HIS A 103 6.16 0.70 -6.38
CA HIS A 103 7.01 1.85 -6.08
C HIS A 103 6.21 3.14 -5.90
N LEU A 104 5.26 3.39 -6.80
CA LEU A 104 4.41 4.59 -6.72
C LEU A 104 3.57 4.60 -5.45
N ILE A 105 3.02 3.47 -5.09
CA ILE A 105 2.17 3.34 -3.90
C ILE A 105 2.96 3.36 -2.61
N SER A 106 4.16 2.81 -2.57
CA SER A 106 4.98 2.83 -1.35
C SER A 106 5.27 4.26 -0.91
N ALA A 107 5.56 5.15 -1.85
CA ALA A 107 5.75 6.58 -1.57
C ALA A 107 4.46 7.23 -1.02
N ARG A 108 3.31 6.88 -1.57
CA ARG A 108 2.01 7.44 -1.11
C ARG A 108 1.56 6.90 0.24
N LEU A 109 1.74 5.61 0.49
CA LEU A 109 1.40 5.02 1.78
C LEU A 109 2.30 5.51 2.92
N ALA A 110 3.57 5.81 2.61
CA ALA A 110 4.48 6.42 3.58
C ALA A 110 4.08 7.86 3.96
N SER A 111 3.42 8.57 3.04
CA SER A 111 2.93 9.94 3.25
C SER A 111 1.50 10.00 3.79
N SER A 112 0.81 8.87 3.90
CA SER A 112 -0.54 8.80 4.44
C SER A 112 -0.46 8.60 5.96
N PRO A 113 -1.08 9.47 6.73
CA PRO A 113 -1.15 9.31 8.18
C PRO A 113 -1.93 8.06 8.57
#